data_94ffe1360c26225ef0131133749fe8d2
#
_entry.id   94ffe1360c26225ef0131133749fe8d2
#
_cell.length_a   1.000
_cell.length_b   1.000
_cell.length_c   1.000
_cell.angle_alpha   90.00
_cell.angle_beta   90.00
_cell.angle_gamma   90.00
#
_symmetry.space_group_name_H-M   'P 1'
#
loop_
_entity.id
_entity.type
_entity.pdbx_description
1 polymer ?
#
loop_
_entity_poly.entity_id
_entity_poly.type
_entity_poly.pdbx_seq_one_letter_code
_entity_poly.pdbx_strand_id
1 'polypeptide(L)'
;MKTGIKQQLDPTRRSNHAKDFEATLRRKIVGQDAAIEKVVEIYQMFLAGLNPTGRPVGNLLFLGPTGTGKTRVVEAMAETLFGDPRACIKIDCAEFQHSHEIAKLIGSPPGYLGHRETHPLLTQEALNQWHTDKLKLSLLLFDEIEKASDALWQLLLGILDKATLTLGDNRRVDLSQCIIIMTSNLGAGDMMQIQEGGSLGFKSDKPVVDDRYDQRINDSALNAARKKFTPEFMNRIDKVVVFNTLRDEHLKQILEIELGMLQ
;
A
#
# COMPACT_ATOMS: atom_id res chain seq x y z
N MET A 1 -14.54 2.82 -46.95
CA MET A 1 -14.33 1.85 -45.84
C MET A 1 -12.90 1.99 -45.35
N LYS A 2 -12.67 2.62 -44.20
CA LYS A 2 -11.34 2.67 -43.59
C LYS A 2 -11.16 1.37 -42.82
N THR A 3 -10.33 0.47 -43.33
CA THR A 3 -9.85 -0.70 -42.61
C THR A 3 -9.05 -0.25 -41.40
N GLY A 4 -9.68 -0.30 -40.23
CA GLY A 4 -8.97 -0.06 -38.98
C GLY A 4 -7.86 -1.10 -38.82
N ILE A 5 -6.62 -0.67 -38.82
CA ILE A 5 -5.48 -1.51 -38.48
C ILE A 5 -5.76 -2.00 -37.04
N LYS A 6 -6.06 -3.28 -36.88
CA LYS A 6 -6.11 -3.92 -35.57
C LYS A 6 -4.69 -3.86 -35.00
N GLN A 7 -4.43 -2.88 -34.16
CA GLN A 7 -3.16 -2.80 -33.44
C GLN A 7 -3.13 -3.99 -32.47
N GLN A 8 -2.24 -4.92 -32.70
CA GLN A 8 -2.04 -6.06 -31.82
C GLN A 8 -1.57 -5.53 -30.48
N LEU A 9 -2.34 -5.77 -29.42
CA LEU A 9 -1.97 -5.38 -28.06
C LEU A 9 -0.75 -6.20 -27.64
N ASP A 10 0.36 -5.53 -27.50
CA ASP A 10 1.58 -6.10 -26.95
C ASP A 10 1.55 -5.95 -25.42
N PRO A 11 1.36 -7.05 -24.67
CA PRO A 11 1.27 -7.01 -23.20
C PRO A 11 2.57 -6.57 -22.54
N THR A 12 3.69 -6.60 -23.26
CA THR A 12 5.00 -6.16 -22.73
C THR A 12 5.23 -4.66 -22.88
N ARG A 13 4.42 -3.98 -23.70
CA ARG A 13 4.59 -2.56 -24.00
C ARG A 13 3.90 -1.70 -22.95
N ARG A 14 4.67 -1.20 -22.00
CA ARG A 14 4.21 -0.21 -21.02
C ARG A 14 3.93 1.14 -21.68
N SER A 15 2.90 1.85 -21.21
CA SER A 15 2.62 3.23 -21.65
C SER A 15 3.76 4.16 -21.23
N ASN A 16 3.97 5.28 -21.94
CA ASN A 16 4.99 6.26 -21.55
C ASN A 16 4.75 6.79 -20.14
N HIS A 17 3.50 7.05 -19.76
CA HIS A 17 3.15 7.47 -18.39
C HIS A 17 3.55 6.45 -17.33
N ALA A 18 3.36 5.14 -17.59
CA ALA A 18 3.78 4.10 -16.66
C ALA A 18 5.31 3.99 -16.57
N LYS A 19 6.03 4.20 -17.69
CA LYS A 19 7.50 4.21 -17.70
C LYS A 19 8.07 5.40 -16.93
N ASP A 20 7.50 6.58 -17.13
CA ASP A 20 7.91 7.81 -16.44
C ASP A 20 7.64 7.69 -14.94
N PHE A 21 6.50 7.11 -14.56
CA PHE A 21 6.14 6.81 -13.19
C PHE A 21 7.16 5.85 -12.56
N GLU A 22 7.45 4.72 -13.20
CA GLU A 22 8.46 3.76 -12.75
C GLU A 22 9.84 4.39 -12.58
N ALA A 23 10.30 5.12 -13.61
CA ALA A 23 11.61 5.76 -13.59
C ALA A 23 11.73 6.79 -12.45
N THR A 24 10.64 7.49 -12.13
CA THR A 24 10.62 8.46 -11.03
C THR A 24 10.62 7.76 -9.68
N LEU A 25 9.85 6.68 -9.52
CA LEU A 25 9.86 5.88 -8.29
C LEU A 25 11.25 5.27 -8.03
N ARG A 26 11.91 4.71 -9.06
CA ARG A 26 13.26 4.13 -8.94
C ARG A 26 14.33 5.15 -8.53
N ARG A 27 14.12 6.43 -8.80
CA ARG A 27 15.01 7.51 -8.32
C ARG A 27 14.80 7.88 -6.86
N LYS A 28 13.59 7.64 -6.33
CA LYS A 28 13.20 8.03 -4.97
C LYS A 28 13.24 6.87 -3.96
N ILE A 29 13.18 5.64 -4.43
CA ILE A 29 13.07 4.43 -3.62
C ILE A 29 14.27 3.54 -3.92
N VAL A 30 14.97 3.15 -2.87
CA VAL A 30 16.18 2.33 -2.93
C VAL A 30 15.91 0.96 -2.29
N GLY A 31 16.34 -0.12 -2.96
CA GLY A 31 16.36 -1.47 -2.41
C GLY A 31 15.00 -2.16 -2.29
N GLN A 32 13.95 -1.62 -2.94
CA GLN A 32 12.58 -2.17 -2.89
C GLN A 32 11.99 -2.32 -4.31
N ASP A 33 12.75 -2.91 -5.23
CA ASP A 33 12.34 -3.06 -6.63
C ASP A 33 11.04 -3.83 -6.81
N ALA A 34 10.82 -4.88 -6.01
CA ALA A 34 9.58 -5.66 -6.03
C ALA A 34 8.35 -4.79 -5.70
N ALA A 35 8.47 -3.85 -4.75
CA ALA A 35 7.40 -2.92 -4.42
C ALA A 35 7.09 -1.98 -5.58
N ILE A 36 8.13 -1.42 -6.21
CA ILE A 36 7.99 -0.54 -7.37
C ILE A 36 7.27 -1.27 -8.50
N GLU A 37 7.68 -2.50 -8.83
CA GLU A 37 7.07 -3.30 -9.89
C GLU A 37 5.58 -3.52 -9.65
N LYS A 38 5.18 -3.92 -8.45
CA LYS A 38 3.77 -4.20 -8.13
C LYS A 38 2.90 -2.93 -8.14
N VAL A 39 3.44 -1.83 -7.69
CA VAL A 39 2.76 -0.52 -7.76
C VAL A 39 2.58 -0.07 -9.22
N VAL A 40 3.63 -0.20 -10.03
CA VAL A 40 3.60 0.14 -11.46
C VAL A 40 2.61 -0.75 -12.22
N GLU A 41 2.54 -2.06 -11.93
CA GLU A 41 1.55 -2.97 -12.51
C GLU A 41 0.11 -2.46 -12.27
N ILE A 42 -0.23 -2.08 -11.03
CA ILE A 42 -1.56 -1.56 -10.68
C ILE A 42 -1.84 -0.23 -11.39
N TYR A 43 -0.88 0.68 -11.39
CA TYR A 43 -1.04 1.96 -12.09
C TYR A 43 -1.21 1.77 -13.60
N GLN A 44 -0.51 0.82 -14.19
CA GLN A 44 -0.65 0.48 -15.61
C GLN A 44 -2.04 -0.09 -15.93
N MET A 45 -2.59 -0.96 -15.06
CA MET A 45 -3.96 -1.47 -15.19
C MET A 45 -4.98 -0.32 -15.12
N PHE A 46 -4.78 0.62 -14.20
CA PHE A 46 -5.63 1.81 -14.09
C PHE A 46 -5.60 2.65 -15.37
N LEU A 47 -4.40 2.96 -15.91
CA LEU A 47 -4.26 3.72 -17.16
C LEU A 47 -4.87 3.01 -18.38
N ALA A 48 -4.89 1.69 -18.37
CA ALA A 48 -5.50 0.88 -19.43
C ALA A 48 -7.02 0.76 -19.31
N GLY A 49 -7.63 1.28 -18.22
CA GLY A 49 -9.05 1.14 -17.94
C GLY A 49 -9.48 -0.30 -17.62
N LEU A 50 -8.53 -1.13 -17.16
CA LEU A 50 -8.75 -2.54 -16.79
C LEU A 50 -9.07 -2.70 -15.30
N ASN A 51 -9.69 -1.69 -14.70
CA ASN A 51 -10.04 -1.72 -13.30
C ASN A 51 -11.17 -2.72 -13.03
N PRO A 52 -11.12 -3.46 -11.91
CA PRO A 52 -12.23 -4.29 -11.50
C PRO A 52 -13.49 -3.45 -11.29
N THR A 53 -14.63 -3.88 -11.81
CA THR A 53 -15.91 -3.21 -11.55
C THR A 53 -16.37 -3.45 -10.11
N GLY A 54 -16.73 -2.37 -9.40
CA GLY A 54 -17.24 -2.45 -8.03
C GLY A 54 -16.20 -2.80 -6.95
N ARG A 55 -14.90 -2.69 -7.27
CA ARG A 55 -13.78 -2.85 -6.33
C ARG A 55 -12.82 -1.68 -6.46
N PRO A 56 -11.95 -1.43 -5.45
CA PRO A 56 -10.86 -0.47 -5.61
C PRO A 56 -9.96 -0.81 -6.81
N VAL A 57 -9.22 0.19 -7.30
CA VAL A 57 -8.25 0.02 -8.40
C VAL A 57 -7.23 -1.07 -8.07
N GLY A 58 -6.81 -1.15 -6.82
CA GLY A 58 -5.93 -2.19 -6.34
C GLY A 58 -5.79 -2.16 -4.83
N ASN A 59 -5.65 -3.35 -4.25
CA ASN A 59 -5.48 -3.59 -2.83
C ASN A 59 -4.11 -4.23 -2.60
N LEU A 60 -3.18 -3.47 -1.99
CA LEU A 60 -1.81 -3.93 -1.71
C LEU A 60 -1.60 -4.15 -0.22
N LEU A 61 -0.86 -5.19 0.12
CA LEU A 61 -0.37 -5.45 1.47
C LEU A 61 1.16 -5.43 1.47
N PHE A 62 1.76 -4.48 2.20
CA PHE A 62 3.20 -4.36 2.39
C PHE A 62 3.61 -4.98 3.72
N LEU A 63 4.41 -6.02 3.66
CA LEU A 63 4.92 -6.76 4.82
C LEU A 63 6.40 -6.48 5.01
N GLY A 64 6.86 -6.40 6.25
CA GLY A 64 8.29 -6.28 6.53
C GLY A 64 8.61 -5.46 7.78
N PRO A 65 9.88 -5.45 8.21
CA PRO A 65 10.32 -4.73 9.39
C PRO A 65 10.05 -3.23 9.33
N THR A 66 9.98 -2.61 10.49
CA THR A 66 9.94 -1.14 10.59
C THR A 66 11.20 -0.53 9.97
N GLY A 67 11.07 0.62 9.33
CA GLY A 67 12.20 1.32 8.71
C GLY A 67 12.63 0.81 7.33
N THR A 68 11.94 -0.17 6.74
CA THR A 68 12.26 -0.71 5.40
C THR A 68 11.71 0.13 4.24
N GLY A 69 11.00 1.22 4.52
CA GLY A 69 10.51 2.15 3.50
C GLY A 69 9.08 1.90 3.01
N LYS A 70 8.27 1.09 3.71
CA LYS A 70 6.88 0.81 3.32
C LYS A 70 6.06 2.09 3.10
N THR A 71 6.05 2.98 4.08
CA THR A 71 5.33 4.28 4.00
C THR A 71 5.98 5.20 2.96
N ARG A 72 7.32 5.18 2.84
CA ARG A 72 8.05 6.00 1.85
C ARG A 72 7.64 5.70 0.41
N VAL A 73 7.33 4.44 0.07
CA VAL A 73 6.81 4.07 -1.26
C VAL A 73 5.50 4.79 -1.54
N VAL A 74 4.59 4.88 -0.58
CA VAL A 74 3.29 5.56 -0.72
C VAL A 74 3.47 7.07 -0.90
N GLU A 75 4.35 7.68 -0.10
CA GLU A 75 4.71 9.10 -0.22
C GLU A 75 5.35 9.42 -1.58
N ALA A 76 6.24 8.55 -2.06
CA ALA A 76 6.85 8.70 -3.38
C ALA A 76 5.83 8.54 -4.52
N MET A 77 4.84 7.64 -4.37
CA MET A 77 3.71 7.54 -5.29
C MET A 77 2.90 8.84 -5.31
N ALA A 78 2.53 9.35 -4.14
CA ALA A 78 1.75 10.59 -3.98
C ALA A 78 2.48 11.77 -4.64
N GLU A 79 3.74 11.94 -4.31
CA GLU A 79 4.58 13.00 -4.88
C GLU A 79 4.74 12.88 -6.39
N THR A 80 4.87 11.66 -6.92
CA THR A 80 5.04 11.44 -8.37
C THR A 80 3.74 11.67 -9.15
N LEU A 81 2.59 11.30 -8.58
CA LEU A 81 1.30 11.40 -9.24
C LEU A 81 0.65 12.79 -9.08
N PHE A 82 0.83 13.42 -7.93
CA PHE A 82 0.11 14.63 -7.55
C PHE A 82 1.04 15.82 -7.25
N GLY A 83 2.35 15.61 -7.18
CA GLY A 83 3.33 16.65 -6.87
C GLY A 83 3.48 16.99 -5.38
N ASP A 84 2.79 16.27 -4.48
CA ASP A 84 2.88 16.44 -3.03
C ASP A 84 2.94 15.07 -2.34
N PRO A 85 3.96 14.77 -1.51
CA PRO A 85 4.07 13.51 -0.78
C PRO A 85 2.93 13.28 0.22
N ARG A 86 2.20 14.34 0.59
CA ARG A 86 1.03 14.28 1.48
C ARG A 86 -0.28 13.99 0.75
N ALA A 87 -0.25 13.83 -0.58
CA ALA A 87 -1.42 13.56 -1.40
C ALA A 87 -1.91 12.11 -1.25
N CYS A 88 -2.02 11.65 -0.01
CA CYS A 88 -2.64 10.38 0.39
C CYS A 88 -3.39 10.55 1.71
N ILE A 89 -4.49 9.82 1.87
CA ILE A 89 -5.16 9.72 3.17
C ILE A 89 -4.44 8.64 3.96
N LYS A 90 -3.80 9.03 5.04
CA LYS A 90 -3.09 8.13 5.94
C LYS A 90 -3.91 7.87 7.20
N ILE A 91 -4.14 6.60 7.51
CA ILE A 91 -4.87 6.10 8.68
C ILE A 91 -3.90 5.22 9.46
N ASP A 92 -3.51 5.67 10.65
CA ASP A 92 -2.74 4.86 11.58
C ASP A 92 -3.69 3.91 12.32
N CYS A 93 -3.59 2.61 12.03
CA CYS A 93 -4.46 1.60 12.63
C CYS A 93 -4.21 1.42 14.14
N ALA A 94 -3.09 1.90 14.66
CA ALA A 94 -2.83 1.92 16.10
C ALA A 94 -3.76 2.87 16.87
N GLU A 95 -4.34 3.87 16.19
CA GLU A 95 -5.36 4.75 16.76
C GLU A 95 -6.77 4.14 16.78
N PHE A 96 -6.95 2.94 16.21
CA PHE A 96 -8.24 2.27 16.02
C PHE A 96 -8.27 0.89 16.66
N GLN A 97 -7.65 0.76 17.84
CA GLN A 97 -7.59 -0.51 18.60
C GLN A 97 -8.93 -0.84 19.27
N HIS A 98 -9.77 0.16 19.49
CA HIS A 98 -11.08 -0.02 20.11
C HIS A 98 -12.22 0.27 19.13
N SER A 99 -13.31 -0.48 19.25
CA SER A 99 -14.44 -0.40 18.33
C SER A 99 -15.11 0.97 18.25
N HIS A 100 -15.10 1.74 19.35
CA HIS A 100 -15.70 3.08 19.36
C HIS A 100 -14.90 4.14 18.56
N GLU A 101 -13.61 3.86 18.31
CA GLU A 101 -12.74 4.78 17.55
C GLU A 101 -13.09 4.83 16.06
N ILE A 102 -13.80 3.84 15.56
CA ILE A 102 -14.34 3.81 14.19
C ILE A 102 -15.14 5.10 13.84
N ALA A 103 -15.78 5.72 14.83
CA ALA A 103 -16.48 6.98 14.62
C ALA A 103 -15.57 8.10 14.08
N LYS A 104 -14.27 8.06 14.34
CA LYS A 104 -13.31 9.00 13.74
C LYS A 104 -13.20 8.82 12.22
N LEU A 105 -13.38 7.61 11.71
CA LEU A 105 -13.31 7.31 10.27
C LEU A 105 -14.61 7.63 9.54
N ILE A 106 -15.74 7.18 10.10
CA ILE A 106 -17.03 7.22 9.42
C ILE A 106 -18.01 8.26 9.99
N GLY A 107 -17.64 8.95 11.08
CA GLY A 107 -18.55 9.83 11.81
C GLY A 107 -19.49 9.08 12.75
N SER A 108 -20.11 9.82 13.66
CA SER A 108 -21.11 9.28 14.58
C SER A 108 -22.53 9.43 13.99
N PRO A 109 -23.43 8.45 14.20
CA PRO A 109 -24.82 8.57 13.78
C PRO A 109 -25.53 9.77 14.41
N PRO A 110 -26.52 10.37 13.72
CA PRO A 110 -27.32 11.45 14.29
C PRO A 110 -28.00 11.02 15.60
N GLY A 111 -27.94 11.88 16.62
CA GLY A 111 -28.53 11.64 17.93
C GLY A 111 -27.58 11.00 18.97
N TYR A 112 -26.41 10.57 18.60
CA TYR A 112 -25.38 10.15 19.55
C TYR A 112 -24.60 11.33 20.12
N LEU A 113 -24.15 11.24 21.38
CA LEU A 113 -23.26 12.22 22.00
C LEU A 113 -21.98 12.29 21.17
N GLY A 114 -21.56 13.52 20.79
CA GLY A 114 -20.38 13.74 19.93
C GLY A 114 -20.65 13.80 18.43
N HIS A 115 -21.89 13.57 17.94
CA HIS A 115 -22.21 13.64 16.51
C HIS A 115 -21.80 14.97 15.84
N ARG A 116 -21.91 16.11 16.53
CA ARG A 116 -21.54 17.43 16.01
C ARG A 116 -20.02 17.69 16.04
N GLU A 117 -19.28 16.93 16.81
CA GLU A 117 -17.84 17.13 17.06
C GLU A 117 -16.99 16.15 16.24
N THR A 118 -17.58 15.06 15.74
CA THR A 118 -16.83 14.01 15.02
C THR A 118 -17.00 14.21 13.52
N HIS A 119 -15.98 14.79 12.89
CA HIS A 119 -15.90 14.87 11.43
C HIS A 119 -15.27 13.59 10.88
N PRO A 120 -15.93 12.85 9.96
CA PRO A 120 -15.38 11.64 9.39
C PRO A 120 -14.14 11.93 8.57
N LEU A 121 -13.09 11.11 8.73
CA LEU A 121 -11.85 11.22 7.95
C LEU A 121 -12.04 10.73 6.51
N LEU A 122 -12.84 9.69 6.32
CA LEU A 122 -13.09 9.09 5.00
C LEU A 122 -14.36 9.70 4.37
N THR A 123 -14.24 10.89 3.81
CA THR A 123 -15.33 11.52 3.04
C THR A 123 -15.01 11.52 1.54
N GLN A 124 -16.03 11.69 0.70
CA GLN A 124 -15.82 11.79 -0.74
C GLN A 124 -15.00 13.02 -1.10
N GLU A 125 -15.17 14.10 -0.38
CA GLU A 125 -14.42 15.35 -0.55
C GLU A 125 -12.94 15.13 -0.24
N ALA A 126 -12.62 14.41 0.84
CA ALA A 126 -11.24 14.08 1.21
C ALA A 126 -10.58 13.17 0.17
N LEU A 127 -11.31 12.15 -0.34
CA LEU A 127 -10.81 11.27 -1.40
C LEU A 127 -10.53 12.06 -2.70
N ASN A 128 -11.43 12.96 -3.07
CA ASN A 128 -11.32 13.71 -4.31
C ASN A 128 -10.41 14.93 -4.23
N GLN A 129 -9.84 15.23 -3.06
CA GLN A 129 -9.05 16.45 -2.81
C GLN A 129 -7.90 16.63 -3.83
N TRP A 130 -7.27 15.54 -4.22
CA TRP A 130 -6.12 15.55 -5.13
C TRP A 130 -6.48 15.14 -6.57
N HIS A 131 -7.78 14.96 -6.87
CA HIS A 131 -8.22 14.67 -8.22
C HIS A 131 -7.97 15.85 -9.13
N THR A 132 -7.56 15.55 -10.36
CA THR A 132 -7.42 16.51 -11.45
C THR A 132 -8.30 16.10 -12.63
N ASP A 133 -8.47 16.96 -13.62
CA ASP A 133 -9.22 16.60 -14.85
C ASP A 133 -8.60 15.41 -15.58
N LYS A 134 -7.28 15.20 -15.43
CA LYS A 134 -6.53 14.14 -16.12
C LYS A 134 -6.38 12.87 -15.28
N LEU A 135 -6.37 12.99 -13.96
CA LEU A 135 -6.13 11.88 -13.05
C LEU A 135 -7.16 11.90 -11.92
N LYS A 136 -8.08 10.95 -11.96
CA LYS A 136 -9.08 10.71 -10.91
C LYS A 136 -8.68 9.44 -10.16
N LEU A 137 -7.70 9.57 -9.29
CA LEU A 137 -7.14 8.50 -8.49
C LEU A 137 -6.89 9.02 -7.08
N SER A 138 -7.15 8.18 -6.08
CA SER A 138 -6.86 8.50 -4.68
C SER A 138 -5.94 7.44 -4.08
N LEU A 139 -5.05 7.86 -3.20
CA LEU A 139 -4.21 6.95 -2.43
C LEU A 139 -4.73 6.91 -0.98
N LEU A 140 -4.93 5.70 -0.47
CA LEU A 140 -5.39 5.44 0.87
C LEU A 140 -4.43 4.46 1.54
N LEU A 141 -3.82 4.89 2.63
CA LEU A 141 -2.86 4.11 3.40
C LEU A 141 -3.42 3.75 4.77
N PHE A 142 -3.51 2.46 5.06
CA PHE A 142 -3.73 1.92 6.40
C PHE A 142 -2.41 1.42 6.96
N ASP A 143 -1.84 2.18 7.88
CA ASP A 143 -0.53 1.87 8.48
C ASP A 143 -0.71 0.96 9.70
N GLU A 144 0.13 -0.06 9.84
CA GLU A 144 0.14 -1.04 10.94
C GLU A 144 -1.20 -1.79 11.14
N ILE A 145 -1.72 -2.32 10.04
CA ILE A 145 -3.06 -2.96 9.99
C ILE A 145 -3.25 -4.10 11.01
N GLU A 146 -2.18 -4.75 11.44
CA GLU A 146 -2.23 -5.80 12.46
C GLU A 146 -2.71 -5.32 13.83
N LYS A 147 -2.69 -4.01 14.09
CA LYS A 147 -3.15 -3.36 15.33
C LYS A 147 -4.63 -2.99 15.32
N ALA A 148 -5.27 -3.08 14.15
CA ALA A 148 -6.65 -2.69 13.97
C ALA A 148 -7.62 -3.52 14.84
N SER A 149 -8.68 -2.87 15.34
CA SER A 149 -9.80 -3.55 16.01
C SER A 149 -10.63 -4.38 15.03
N ASP A 150 -11.41 -5.33 15.56
CA ASP A 150 -12.33 -6.13 14.75
C ASP A 150 -13.33 -5.27 13.97
N ALA A 151 -13.76 -4.14 14.54
CA ALA A 151 -14.67 -3.22 13.88
C ALA A 151 -14.02 -2.56 12.64
N LEU A 152 -12.74 -2.17 12.72
CA LEU A 152 -12.00 -1.67 11.56
C LEU A 152 -11.79 -2.77 10.51
N TRP A 153 -11.53 -4.02 10.95
CA TRP A 153 -11.43 -5.16 10.05
C TRP A 153 -12.71 -5.39 9.23
N GLN A 154 -13.87 -5.38 9.87
CA GLN A 154 -15.15 -5.55 9.19
C GLN A 154 -15.44 -4.43 8.19
N LEU A 155 -15.11 -3.18 8.56
CA LEU A 155 -15.23 -2.04 7.68
C LEU A 155 -14.33 -2.19 6.44
N LEU A 156 -13.05 -2.58 6.63
CA LEU A 156 -12.10 -2.79 5.56
C LEU A 156 -12.53 -3.89 4.61
N LEU A 157 -13.03 -5.03 5.11
CA LEU A 157 -13.54 -6.10 4.28
C LEU A 157 -14.62 -5.59 3.32
N GLY A 158 -15.53 -4.74 3.82
CA GLY A 158 -16.57 -4.10 3.00
C GLY A 158 -15.98 -3.19 1.92
N ILE A 159 -15.00 -2.37 2.27
CA ILE A 159 -14.33 -1.45 1.35
C ILE A 159 -13.58 -2.22 0.26
N LEU A 160 -12.77 -3.20 0.64
CA LEU A 160 -11.94 -3.98 -0.28
C LEU A 160 -12.78 -4.80 -1.28
N ASP A 161 -13.98 -5.20 -0.89
CA ASP A 161 -14.88 -6.03 -1.69
C ASP A 161 -15.79 -5.23 -2.62
N LYS A 162 -16.31 -4.09 -2.13
CA LYS A 162 -17.37 -3.33 -2.81
C LYS A 162 -16.98 -1.90 -3.17
N ALA A 163 -15.79 -1.46 -2.83
CA ALA A 163 -15.34 -0.08 -2.98
C ALA A 163 -16.34 0.96 -2.44
N THR A 164 -17.11 0.61 -1.42
CA THR A 164 -18.16 1.48 -0.88
C THR A 164 -18.08 1.51 0.64
N LEU A 165 -18.18 2.71 1.19
CA LEU A 165 -18.24 2.97 2.62
C LEU A 165 -19.52 3.76 2.93
N THR A 166 -20.28 3.32 3.95
CA THR A 166 -21.41 4.10 4.48
C THR A 166 -20.96 4.83 5.73
N LEU A 167 -21.11 6.16 5.72
CA LEU A 167 -20.81 7.03 6.85
C LEU A 167 -21.89 6.92 7.92
N GLY A 168 -21.60 7.43 9.12
CA GLY A 168 -22.56 7.47 10.23
C GLY A 168 -23.84 8.25 9.95
N ASP A 169 -23.79 9.20 9.02
CA ASP A 169 -24.95 9.98 8.54
C ASP A 169 -25.66 9.36 7.32
N ASN A 170 -25.38 8.10 7.00
CA ASN A 170 -25.89 7.34 5.87
C ASN A 170 -25.43 7.82 4.47
N ARG A 171 -24.54 8.80 4.36
CA ARG A 171 -23.91 9.11 3.08
C ARG A 171 -23.02 7.95 2.64
N ARG A 172 -22.97 7.71 1.34
CA ARG A 172 -22.09 6.68 0.75
C ARG A 172 -20.89 7.35 0.12
N VAL A 173 -19.73 6.75 0.36
CA VAL A 173 -18.44 7.14 -0.21
C VAL A 173 -18.02 6.07 -1.20
N ASP A 174 -17.66 6.47 -2.41
CA ASP A 174 -17.17 5.61 -3.47
C ASP A 174 -15.64 5.59 -3.47
N LEU A 175 -15.07 4.40 -3.28
CA LEU A 175 -13.63 4.14 -3.28
C LEU A 175 -13.18 3.36 -4.53
N SER A 176 -14.01 3.30 -5.59
CA SER A 176 -13.67 2.58 -6.83
C SER A 176 -12.46 3.18 -7.57
N GLN A 177 -12.12 4.44 -7.29
CA GLN A 177 -10.95 5.13 -7.83
C GLN A 177 -9.79 5.20 -6.82
N CYS A 178 -9.75 4.30 -5.84
CA CYS A 178 -8.70 4.29 -4.83
C CYS A 178 -7.71 3.15 -5.08
N ILE A 179 -6.43 3.42 -4.87
CA ILE A 179 -5.43 2.40 -4.57
C ILE A 179 -5.32 2.34 -3.05
N ILE A 180 -5.65 1.19 -2.49
CA ILE A 180 -5.60 0.94 -1.05
C ILE A 180 -4.32 0.19 -0.73
N ILE A 181 -3.52 0.77 0.14
CA ILE A 181 -2.26 0.20 0.59
C ILE A 181 -2.36 -0.03 2.09
N MET A 182 -2.02 -1.22 2.52
CA MET A 182 -1.97 -1.60 3.92
C MET A 182 -0.54 -1.98 4.27
N THR A 183 -0.01 -1.49 5.39
CA THR A 183 1.31 -1.90 5.86
C THR A 183 1.19 -2.78 7.09
N SER A 184 2.13 -3.68 7.27
CA SER A 184 2.22 -4.52 8.45
C SER A 184 3.68 -4.87 8.78
N ASN A 185 3.95 -4.98 10.09
CA ASN A 185 5.25 -5.42 10.60
C ASN A 185 5.27 -6.91 10.94
N LEU A 186 4.26 -7.67 10.52
CA LEU A 186 4.19 -9.11 10.74
C LEU A 186 5.36 -9.84 10.09
N GLY A 187 5.88 -10.86 10.77
CA GLY A 187 7.03 -11.63 10.33
C GLY A 187 8.39 -10.95 10.51
N ALA A 188 8.43 -9.69 10.99
CA ALA A 188 9.67 -8.94 11.15
C ALA A 188 10.70 -9.67 12.04
N GLY A 189 10.27 -10.30 13.13
CA GLY A 189 11.14 -11.06 14.03
C GLY A 189 11.77 -12.28 13.35
N ASP A 190 10.98 -13.06 12.66
CA ASP A 190 11.44 -14.24 11.93
C ASP A 190 12.37 -13.84 10.76
N MET A 191 12.04 -12.76 10.07
CA MET A 191 12.87 -12.20 9.00
C MET A 191 14.24 -11.75 9.51
N MET A 192 14.30 -11.07 10.67
CA MET A 192 15.55 -10.67 11.32
C MET A 192 16.37 -11.88 11.75
N GLN A 193 15.75 -12.90 12.34
CA GLN A 193 16.46 -14.14 12.72
C GLN A 193 17.05 -14.88 11.51
N ILE A 194 16.34 -14.91 10.38
CA ILE A 194 16.85 -15.48 9.14
C ILE A 194 18.07 -14.67 8.65
N GLN A 195 18.03 -13.34 8.79
CA GLN A 195 19.13 -12.45 8.37
C GLN A 195 20.36 -12.55 9.26
N GLU A 196 20.19 -12.70 10.57
CA GLU A 196 21.29 -12.86 11.52
C GLU A 196 21.94 -14.25 11.46
N GLY A 197 21.49 -15.11 10.53
CA GLY A 197 22.07 -16.43 10.32
C GLY A 197 21.65 -17.41 11.41
N GLY A 198 20.35 -17.57 11.64
CA GLY A 198 19.75 -18.48 12.62
C GLY A 198 20.27 -19.91 12.53
N SER A 199 21.42 -20.15 13.13
CA SER A 199 21.99 -21.46 13.40
C SER A 199 22.58 -21.42 14.81
N LEU A 200 21.97 -22.19 15.69
CA LEU A 200 22.59 -22.61 16.92
C LEU A 200 23.91 -23.32 16.58
N GLY A 201 25.04 -22.60 16.66
CA GLY A 201 26.30 -23.27 16.90
C GLY A 201 27.47 -23.10 15.92
N PHE A 202 27.35 -22.46 14.76
CA PHE A 202 28.56 -22.18 13.94
C PHE A 202 28.46 -20.77 13.32
N LYS A 203 29.41 -19.91 13.66
CA LYS A 203 29.70 -18.67 12.94
C LYS A 203 30.21 -19.05 11.55
N SER A 204 29.37 -19.05 10.55
CA SER A 204 29.83 -19.02 9.17
C SER A 204 29.82 -17.59 8.67
N ASP A 205 30.93 -17.21 8.08
CA ASP A 205 31.10 -15.94 7.39
C ASP A 205 29.92 -15.63 6.48
N LYS A 206 29.45 -14.39 6.58
CA LYS A 206 28.43 -13.68 5.78
C LYS A 206 27.47 -14.59 4.99
N PRO A 207 26.14 -14.51 5.25
CA PRO A 207 25.19 -15.26 4.46
C PRO A 207 25.39 -14.92 2.97
N VAL A 208 25.68 -15.92 2.17
CA VAL A 208 25.67 -15.82 0.71
C VAL A 208 24.23 -15.44 0.37
N VAL A 209 24.04 -14.23 -0.13
CA VAL A 209 22.75 -13.72 -0.58
C VAL A 209 22.43 -14.49 -1.87
N ASP A 210 21.69 -15.56 -1.73
CA ASP A 210 21.21 -16.42 -2.81
C ASP A 210 19.69 -16.23 -2.93
N ASP A 211 19.13 -16.43 -4.11
CA ASP A 211 17.68 -16.38 -4.38
C ASP A 211 16.85 -17.21 -3.37
N ARG A 212 17.45 -18.27 -2.83
CA ARG A 212 16.84 -19.10 -1.76
C ARG A 212 16.66 -18.34 -0.43
N TYR A 213 17.53 -17.38 -0.16
CA TYR A 213 17.46 -16.57 1.06
C TYR A 213 16.29 -15.60 0.99
N ASP A 214 16.15 -14.89 -0.11
CA ASP A 214 15.02 -13.96 -0.32
C ASP A 214 13.68 -14.73 -0.37
N GLN A 215 13.65 -15.95 -0.93
CA GLN A 215 12.48 -16.82 -0.88
C GLN A 215 12.08 -17.19 0.56
N ARG A 216 13.04 -17.56 1.41
CA ARG A 216 12.76 -17.89 2.82
C ARG A 216 12.20 -16.71 3.61
N ILE A 217 12.71 -15.51 3.37
CA ILE A 217 12.18 -14.28 3.96
C ILE A 217 10.74 -14.04 3.51
N ASN A 218 10.49 -14.14 2.20
CA ASN A 218 9.15 -13.99 1.62
C ASN A 218 8.17 -15.01 2.20
N ASP A 219 8.54 -16.28 2.26
CA ASP A 219 7.71 -17.36 2.80
C ASP A 219 7.40 -17.14 4.29
N SER A 220 8.38 -16.70 5.07
CA SER A 220 8.20 -16.38 6.49
C SER A 220 7.19 -15.25 6.70
N ALA A 221 7.35 -14.14 5.97
CA ALA A 221 6.45 -13.00 6.03
C ALA A 221 5.02 -13.37 5.61
N LEU A 222 4.87 -14.11 4.51
CA LEU A 222 3.57 -14.59 4.03
C LEU A 222 2.90 -15.55 5.01
N ASN A 223 3.66 -16.44 5.64
CA ASN A 223 3.14 -17.36 6.64
C ASN A 223 2.70 -16.62 7.91
N ALA A 224 3.44 -15.61 8.36
CA ALA A 224 3.05 -14.77 9.48
C ALA A 224 1.76 -14.00 9.16
N ALA A 225 1.63 -13.44 7.96
CA ALA A 225 0.41 -12.78 7.51
C ALA A 225 -0.79 -13.74 7.47
N ARG A 226 -0.64 -14.94 6.90
CA ARG A 226 -1.70 -15.98 6.83
C ARG A 226 -2.13 -16.50 8.19
N LYS A 227 -1.25 -16.48 9.20
CA LYS A 227 -1.60 -16.83 10.59
C LYS A 227 -2.42 -15.74 11.29
N LYS A 228 -2.13 -14.47 10.99
CA LYS A 228 -2.78 -13.33 11.63
C LYS A 228 -4.08 -12.93 10.93
N PHE A 229 -4.08 -12.91 9.60
CA PHE A 229 -5.19 -12.43 8.79
C PHE A 229 -6.09 -13.59 8.35
N THR A 230 -7.38 -13.33 8.32
CA THR A 230 -8.34 -14.36 7.86
C THR A 230 -8.15 -14.65 6.36
N PRO A 231 -8.44 -15.88 5.90
CA PRO A 231 -8.41 -16.20 4.48
C PRO A 231 -9.32 -15.27 3.65
N GLU A 232 -10.43 -14.84 4.21
CA GLU A 232 -11.35 -13.90 3.59
C GLU A 232 -10.68 -12.57 3.28
N PHE A 233 -9.91 -12.01 4.22
CA PHE A 233 -9.14 -10.79 3.99
C PHE A 233 -8.03 -10.99 2.96
N MET A 234 -7.24 -12.06 3.08
CA MET A 234 -6.14 -12.34 2.16
C MET A 234 -6.62 -12.50 0.71
N ASN A 235 -7.82 -13.05 0.49
CA ASN A 235 -8.41 -13.22 -0.84
C ASN A 235 -8.85 -11.88 -1.49
N ARG A 236 -8.91 -10.79 -0.72
CA ARG A 236 -9.23 -9.44 -1.24
C ARG A 236 -8.00 -8.61 -1.56
N ILE A 237 -6.81 -9.13 -1.23
CA ILE A 237 -5.53 -8.49 -1.54
C ILE A 237 -5.10 -8.88 -2.95
N ASP A 238 -4.88 -7.90 -3.80
CA ASP A 238 -4.44 -8.15 -5.18
C ASP A 238 -2.94 -8.44 -5.25
N LYS A 239 -2.14 -7.76 -4.42
CA LYS A 239 -0.68 -7.94 -4.36
C LYS A 239 -0.18 -7.90 -2.92
N VAL A 240 0.60 -8.90 -2.54
CA VAL A 240 1.38 -8.90 -1.30
C VAL A 240 2.83 -8.63 -1.67
N VAL A 241 3.45 -7.68 -1.00
CA VAL A 241 4.84 -7.27 -1.24
C VAL A 241 5.61 -7.37 0.07
N VAL A 242 6.70 -8.10 0.05
CA VAL A 242 7.60 -8.22 1.20
C VAL A 242 8.74 -7.22 1.03
N PHE A 243 8.94 -6.39 2.05
CA PHE A 243 10.02 -5.41 2.12
C PHE A 243 11.20 -6.01 2.85
N ASN A 244 12.32 -6.10 2.15
CA ASN A 244 13.56 -6.58 2.71
C ASN A 244 14.24 -5.49 3.55
N THR A 245 15.06 -5.87 4.52
CA THR A 245 15.88 -4.92 5.26
C THR A 245 16.89 -4.25 4.34
N LEU A 246 17.10 -2.96 4.60
CA LEU A 246 18.04 -2.16 3.83
C LEU A 246 19.48 -2.55 4.20
N ARG A 247 20.34 -2.70 3.20
CA ARG A 247 21.77 -2.96 3.35
C ARG A 247 22.54 -1.65 3.45
N ASP A 248 23.78 -1.70 3.91
CA ASP A 248 24.64 -0.53 4.03
C ASP A 248 24.77 0.27 2.72
N GLU A 249 24.81 -0.43 1.58
CA GLU A 249 24.84 0.20 0.25
C GLU A 249 23.56 1.00 -0.03
N HIS A 250 22.40 0.43 0.35
CA HIS A 250 21.12 1.12 0.22
C HIS A 250 21.04 2.34 1.12
N LEU A 251 21.55 2.23 2.36
CA LEU A 251 21.58 3.36 3.31
C LEU A 251 22.45 4.51 2.81
N LYS A 252 23.58 4.22 2.17
CA LYS A 252 24.43 5.24 1.55
C LYS A 252 23.68 5.96 0.41
N GLN A 253 23.03 5.21 -0.47
CA GLN A 253 22.25 5.81 -1.57
C GLN A 253 21.07 6.65 -1.05
N ILE A 254 20.39 6.21 -0.01
CA ILE A 254 19.31 6.98 0.64
C ILE A 254 19.88 8.30 1.21
N LEU A 255 21.04 8.23 1.89
CA LEU A 255 21.69 9.42 2.41
C LEU A 255 22.07 10.43 1.32
N GLU A 256 22.58 9.94 0.17
CA GLU A 256 22.89 10.79 -0.98
C GLU A 256 21.63 11.47 -1.54
N ILE A 257 20.50 10.74 -1.62
CA ILE A 257 19.21 11.31 -2.07
C ILE A 257 18.74 12.40 -1.10
N GLU A 258 18.76 12.13 0.21
CA GLU A 258 18.30 13.08 1.22
C GLU A 258 19.20 14.35 1.29
N LEU A 259 20.51 14.18 1.16
CA LEU A 259 21.43 15.31 1.07
C LEU A 259 21.24 16.15 -0.19
N GLY A 260 20.92 15.50 -1.31
CA GLY A 260 20.61 16.20 -2.56
C GLY A 260 19.30 17.01 -2.52
N MET A 261 18.38 16.69 -1.61
CA MET A 261 17.14 17.46 -1.41
C MET A 261 17.36 18.71 -0.51
N LEU A 262 18.46 18.78 0.20
CA LEU A 262 18.79 19.90 1.09
C LEU A 262 19.62 20.99 0.43
N GLN A 263 20.13 20.73 -0.79
CA GLN A 263 20.87 21.69 -1.63
C GLN A 263 19.94 22.45 -2.60
#